data_408c41a87560360e51b7e7deae7be4cb
#
_entry.id   408c41a87560360e51b7e7deae7be4cb
#
_cell.length_a   1.000
_cell.length_b   1.000
_cell.length_c   1.000
_cell.angle_alpha   90.00
_cell.angle_beta   90.00
_cell.angle_gamma   90.00
#
_symmetry.space_group_name_H-M   'P 1'
#
loop_
_entity.id
_entity.type
_entity.pdbx_description
1 polymer ?
#
loop_
_entity_poly.entity_id
_entity_poly.type
_entity_poly.pdbx_seq_one_letter_code
_entity_poly.pdbx_strand_id
1 'polypeptide(L)'
;SLTLYNTALLANLEIVDRSNHQFLTSYVSAGRDATVSWGSIDFQFKNSRKYPIKIEARAKNGVCKMSIYGIKEENEYEVEIESNVLSYIPYTTKYESDSSLEDGKEVVEQSGYNGCTSEAYRVVKLNGEVISRTLLSKDTYDPMTRIIKRGTKKVQNTKETSNDNKKLEKEKETKENTNTEKRANTTAEKEVNAVSEDWAKRFKNNKE
;
A
#
# COMPACT_ATOMS: atom_id res chain seq x y z
N SER A 1 -17.41 0.87 4.36
CA SER A 1 -17.28 -0.49 4.95
C SER A 1 -16.13 -0.59 5.94
N LEU A 2 -14.93 -0.09 5.63
CA LEU A 2 -13.73 -0.17 6.49
C LEU A 2 -13.99 0.24 7.95
N THR A 3 -14.56 1.43 8.19
CA THR A 3 -14.84 1.93 9.55
C THR A 3 -15.81 1.01 10.29
N LEU A 4 -16.88 0.57 9.61
CA LEU A 4 -17.87 -0.33 10.20
C LEU A 4 -17.26 -1.69 10.54
N TYR A 5 -16.43 -2.26 9.64
CA TYR A 5 -15.73 -3.53 9.87
C TYR A 5 -14.88 -3.46 11.15
N ASN A 6 -14.00 -2.44 11.25
CA ASN A 6 -13.15 -2.31 12.44
C ASN A 6 -13.98 -2.04 13.72
N THR A 7 -15.08 -1.28 13.62
CA THR A 7 -15.96 -1.04 14.75
C THR A 7 -16.66 -2.34 15.21
N ALA A 8 -17.12 -3.18 14.27
CA ALA A 8 -17.72 -4.47 14.56
C ALA A 8 -16.71 -5.44 15.21
N LEU A 9 -15.46 -5.47 14.71
CA LEU A 9 -14.38 -6.26 15.30
C LEU A 9 -14.13 -5.86 16.75
N LEU A 10 -13.96 -4.56 17.03
CA LEU A 10 -13.69 -4.04 18.37
C LEU A 10 -14.88 -4.20 19.31
N ALA A 11 -16.10 -4.23 18.79
CA ALA A 11 -17.31 -4.56 19.55
C ALA A 11 -17.47 -6.07 19.82
N ASN A 12 -16.50 -6.88 19.41
CA ASN A 12 -16.51 -8.34 19.50
C ASN A 12 -17.74 -9.00 18.85
N LEU A 13 -18.20 -8.44 17.71
CA LEU A 13 -19.30 -9.02 16.92
C LEU A 13 -18.79 -10.09 15.95
N GLU A 14 -19.66 -11.01 15.58
CA GLU A 14 -19.36 -12.06 14.60
C GLU A 14 -19.28 -11.45 13.19
N ILE A 15 -18.18 -11.66 12.48
CA ILE A 15 -18.05 -11.29 11.08
C ILE A 15 -18.54 -12.47 10.24
N VAL A 16 -19.54 -12.22 9.40
CA VAL A 16 -20.21 -13.24 8.57
C VAL A 16 -19.60 -13.26 7.17
N ASP A 17 -19.41 -12.09 6.58
CA ASP A 17 -18.82 -11.94 5.25
C ASP A 17 -17.94 -10.69 5.18
N ARG A 18 -16.77 -10.84 4.59
CA ARG A 18 -15.81 -9.75 4.38
C ARG A 18 -14.84 -10.10 3.26
N SER A 19 -14.65 -9.17 2.34
CA SER A 19 -13.62 -9.24 1.30
C SER A 19 -12.56 -8.18 1.52
N ASN A 20 -11.27 -8.54 1.37
CA ASN A 20 -10.18 -7.57 1.34
C ASN A 20 -10.14 -6.82 -0.01
N HIS A 21 -9.40 -5.71 -0.07
CA HIS A 21 -9.10 -5.06 -1.34
C HIS A 21 -8.13 -5.92 -2.16
N GLN A 22 -8.18 -5.78 -3.47
CA GLN A 22 -7.25 -6.46 -4.36
C GLN A 22 -5.80 -6.03 -4.10
N PHE A 23 -5.57 -4.74 -3.86
CA PHE A 23 -4.25 -4.18 -3.59
C PHE A 23 -4.15 -3.70 -2.14
N LEU A 24 -2.95 -3.77 -1.58
CA LEU A 24 -2.68 -3.24 -0.25
C LEU A 24 -2.95 -1.73 -0.21
N THR A 25 -3.72 -1.29 0.77
CA THR A 25 -4.03 0.14 0.97
C THR A 25 -3.06 0.77 1.97
N SER A 26 -2.75 2.05 1.79
CA SER A 26 -1.81 2.77 2.66
C SER A 26 -2.42 3.28 3.96
N TYR A 27 -3.77 3.27 4.09
CA TYR A 27 -4.50 3.88 5.21
C TYR A 27 -4.96 2.90 6.29
N VAL A 28 -4.72 1.61 6.09
CA VAL A 28 -5.05 0.56 7.06
C VAL A 28 -4.09 -0.61 6.93
N SER A 29 -3.83 -1.31 8.03
CA SER A 29 -3.00 -2.52 8.03
C SER A 29 -3.66 -3.65 7.25
N ALA A 30 -2.85 -4.52 6.65
CA ALA A 30 -3.31 -5.72 5.97
C ALA A 30 -4.24 -6.55 6.88
N GLY A 31 -5.32 -7.12 6.34
CA GLY A 31 -6.30 -7.88 7.12
C GLY A 31 -7.30 -7.05 7.92
N ARG A 32 -7.16 -5.71 7.92
CA ARG A 32 -8.08 -4.80 8.61
C ARG A 32 -8.95 -3.96 7.67
N ASP A 33 -8.86 -4.19 6.40
CA ASP A 33 -9.69 -3.57 5.37
C ASP A 33 -10.94 -4.41 5.07
N ALA A 34 -11.95 -3.76 4.53
CA ALA A 34 -13.17 -4.40 4.02
C ALA A 34 -13.67 -3.64 2.81
N THR A 35 -13.81 -4.33 1.70
CA THR A 35 -14.32 -3.83 0.44
C THR A 35 -15.83 -4.11 0.33
N VAL A 36 -16.54 -3.19 -0.31
CA VAL A 36 -17.92 -3.40 -0.78
C VAL A 36 -18.03 -2.89 -2.22
N SER A 37 -18.77 -3.62 -3.03
CA SER A 37 -19.10 -3.25 -4.40
C SER A 37 -20.58 -3.55 -4.62
N TRP A 38 -21.35 -2.51 -4.94
CA TRP A 38 -22.79 -2.63 -5.07
C TRP A 38 -23.19 -3.79 -5.99
N GLY A 39 -24.00 -4.70 -5.47
CA GLY A 39 -24.53 -5.86 -6.20
C GLY A 39 -23.57 -7.05 -6.35
N SER A 40 -22.31 -6.98 -5.84
CA SER A 40 -21.34 -8.08 -5.99
C SER A 40 -20.55 -8.43 -4.73
N ILE A 41 -20.09 -7.45 -3.96
CA ILE A 41 -19.29 -7.67 -2.76
C ILE A 41 -19.93 -6.91 -1.60
N ASP A 42 -20.19 -7.61 -0.50
CA ASP A 42 -20.82 -7.05 0.68
C ASP A 42 -19.94 -7.23 1.92
N PHE A 43 -20.30 -6.52 2.97
CA PHE A 43 -19.74 -6.69 4.31
C PHE A 43 -20.90 -7.03 5.25
N GLN A 44 -20.85 -8.20 5.87
CA GLN A 44 -21.88 -8.70 6.75
C GLN A 44 -21.31 -9.06 8.12
N PHE A 45 -22.02 -8.66 9.15
CA PHE A 45 -21.74 -9.08 10.52
C PHE A 45 -23.03 -9.37 11.27
N LYS A 46 -22.96 -10.19 12.30
CA LYS A 46 -24.08 -10.59 13.12
C LYS A 46 -23.95 -10.02 14.52
N ASN A 47 -25.07 -9.51 15.05
CA ASN A 47 -25.13 -9.21 16.45
C ASN A 47 -25.10 -10.51 17.27
N SER A 48 -23.90 -10.87 17.73
CA SER A 48 -23.68 -12.03 18.60
C SER A 48 -23.92 -11.74 20.09
N ARG A 49 -24.37 -10.52 20.42
CA ARG A 49 -24.70 -10.12 21.78
C ARG A 49 -26.11 -10.56 22.18
N LYS A 50 -26.34 -10.68 23.49
CA LYS A 50 -27.64 -11.05 24.06
C LYS A 50 -28.74 -10.00 23.82
N TYR A 51 -28.33 -8.72 23.71
CA TYR A 51 -29.21 -7.57 23.58
C TYR A 51 -29.07 -6.85 22.26
N PRO A 52 -30.09 -6.08 21.83
CA PRO A 52 -29.96 -5.23 20.65
C PRO A 52 -28.80 -4.27 20.74
N ILE A 53 -28.21 -3.93 19.59
CA ILE A 53 -27.17 -2.92 19.45
C ILE A 53 -27.71 -1.74 18.66
N LYS A 54 -27.16 -0.54 18.91
CA LYS A 54 -27.42 0.67 18.13
C LYS A 54 -26.15 1.07 17.40
N ILE A 55 -26.25 1.32 16.11
CA ILE A 55 -25.14 1.78 15.27
C ILE A 55 -25.37 3.25 14.95
N GLU A 56 -24.37 4.08 15.21
CA GLU A 56 -24.33 5.49 14.82
C GLU A 56 -23.17 5.74 13.88
N ALA A 57 -23.43 6.45 12.79
CA ALA A 57 -22.42 6.94 11.85
C ALA A 57 -22.50 8.46 11.75
N ARG A 58 -21.36 9.14 11.82
CA ARG A 58 -21.23 10.58 11.64
C ARG A 58 -20.07 10.86 10.69
N ALA A 59 -20.31 11.67 9.67
CA ALA A 59 -19.29 12.16 8.76
C ALA A 59 -19.23 13.67 8.83
N LYS A 60 -18.05 14.23 9.11
CA LYS A 60 -17.80 15.66 9.17
C LYS A 60 -16.34 15.95 8.81
N ASN A 61 -16.11 16.97 7.98
CA ASN A 61 -14.76 17.44 7.62
C ASN A 61 -13.84 16.30 7.11
N GLY A 62 -14.36 15.40 6.26
CA GLY A 62 -13.59 14.29 5.72
C GLY A 62 -13.35 13.13 6.69
N VAL A 63 -13.82 13.21 7.93
CA VAL A 63 -13.69 12.17 8.95
C VAL A 63 -15.01 11.41 9.10
N CYS A 64 -14.94 10.08 8.99
CA CYS A 64 -16.06 9.19 9.29
C CYS A 64 -15.83 8.52 10.65
N LYS A 65 -16.78 8.72 11.58
CA LYS A 65 -16.79 8.07 12.89
C LYS A 65 -18.00 7.15 12.98
N MET A 66 -17.76 5.91 13.41
CA MET A 66 -18.81 4.94 13.71
C MET A 66 -18.72 4.50 15.15
N SER A 67 -19.89 4.29 15.76
CA SER A 67 -20.01 3.83 17.14
C SER A 67 -21.08 2.74 17.22
N ILE A 68 -20.80 1.70 17.98
CA ILE A 68 -21.76 0.64 18.31
C ILE A 68 -22.01 0.71 19.80
N TYR A 69 -23.26 0.90 20.16
CA TYR A 69 -23.74 0.95 21.54
C TYR A 69 -24.54 -0.31 21.85
N GLY A 70 -24.39 -0.82 23.06
CA GLY A 70 -25.15 -1.96 23.56
C GLY A 70 -25.38 -1.82 25.08
N ILE A 71 -26.07 -2.79 25.64
CA ILE A 71 -26.23 -2.90 27.09
C ILE A 71 -24.93 -3.44 27.67
N LYS A 72 -24.47 -2.83 28.77
CA LYS A 72 -23.27 -3.29 29.49
C LYS A 72 -23.54 -4.72 30.01
N GLU A 73 -22.65 -5.62 29.70
CA GLU A 73 -22.67 -7.00 30.20
C GLU A 73 -21.85 -7.10 31.50
N GLU A 74 -21.98 -8.21 32.21
CA GLU A 74 -21.29 -8.45 33.46
C GLU A 74 -19.75 -8.40 33.29
N ASN A 75 -19.25 -8.95 32.20
CA ASN A 75 -17.82 -8.91 31.84
C ASN A 75 -17.55 -7.84 30.81
N GLU A 76 -16.58 -6.96 31.08
CA GLU A 76 -16.05 -6.01 30.09
C GLU A 76 -14.82 -6.61 29.42
N TYR A 77 -14.96 -6.93 28.13
CA TYR A 77 -13.88 -7.46 27.33
C TYR A 77 -13.15 -6.34 26.61
N GLU A 78 -11.83 -6.40 26.65
CA GLU A 78 -10.96 -5.62 25.76
C GLU A 78 -10.69 -6.42 24.49
N VAL A 79 -10.82 -5.79 23.34
CA VAL A 79 -10.60 -6.44 22.04
C VAL A 79 -9.49 -5.72 21.31
N GLU A 80 -8.47 -6.48 20.94
CA GLU A 80 -7.37 -6.04 20.09
C GLU A 80 -7.38 -6.80 18.78
N ILE A 81 -6.91 -6.14 17.71
CA ILE A 81 -6.74 -6.77 16.41
C ILE A 81 -5.25 -6.77 16.07
N GLU A 82 -4.69 -7.95 16.01
CA GLU A 82 -3.33 -8.17 15.53
C GLU A 82 -3.35 -8.37 14.02
N SER A 83 -2.42 -7.76 13.31
CA SER A 83 -2.25 -7.89 11.87
C SER A 83 -0.79 -8.11 11.57
N ASN A 84 -0.48 -9.21 10.87
CA ASN A 84 0.87 -9.62 10.53
C ASN A 84 1.01 -9.84 9.03
N VAL A 85 1.98 -9.17 8.41
CA VAL A 85 2.40 -9.50 7.05
C VAL A 85 3.32 -10.73 7.13
N LEU A 86 2.98 -11.77 6.39
CA LEU A 86 3.72 -13.03 6.36
C LEU A 86 4.81 -13.03 5.30
N SER A 87 4.49 -12.49 4.10
CA SER A 87 5.43 -12.41 2.99
C SER A 87 5.06 -11.25 2.06
N TYR A 88 6.04 -10.73 1.34
CA TYR A 88 5.83 -9.75 0.28
C TYR A 88 5.88 -10.43 -1.09
N ILE A 89 5.03 -9.99 -2.02
CA ILE A 89 4.98 -10.42 -3.41
C ILE A 89 5.56 -9.29 -4.24
N PRO A 90 6.75 -9.46 -4.87
CA PRO A 90 7.39 -8.39 -5.63
C PRO A 90 6.54 -7.95 -6.82
N TYR A 91 6.53 -6.64 -7.10
CA TYR A 91 5.93 -6.13 -8.33
C TYR A 91 6.83 -6.36 -9.54
N THR A 92 6.23 -6.38 -10.72
CA THR A 92 6.93 -6.44 -12.01
C THR A 92 7.00 -5.06 -12.65
N THR A 93 7.97 -4.85 -13.57
CA THR A 93 8.06 -3.64 -14.38
C THR A 93 7.72 -3.98 -15.83
N LYS A 94 6.77 -3.22 -16.41
CA LYS A 94 6.41 -3.28 -17.82
C LYS A 94 6.87 -2.01 -18.51
N TYR A 95 7.44 -2.16 -19.70
CA TYR A 95 7.83 -1.05 -20.55
C TYR A 95 6.85 -0.93 -21.71
N GLU A 96 6.41 0.29 -21.99
CA GLU A 96 5.50 0.59 -23.09
C GLU A 96 6.10 1.71 -23.95
N SER A 97 6.02 1.55 -25.29
CA SER A 97 6.51 2.55 -26.22
C SER A 97 5.61 3.77 -26.25
N ASP A 98 6.22 4.97 -26.29
CA ASP A 98 5.52 6.24 -26.41
C ASP A 98 6.14 7.10 -27.51
N SER A 99 5.39 7.33 -28.59
CA SER A 99 5.84 8.13 -29.73
C SER A 99 5.80 9.63 -29.49
N SER A 100 5.23 10.09 -28.38
CA SER A 100 5.23 11.50 -27.99
C SER A 100 6.52 11.90 -27.26
N LEU A 101 7.18 10.95 -26.61
CA LEU A 101 8.45 11.14 -25.92
C LEU A 101 9.63 10.96 -26.87
N GLU A 102 10.66 11.79 -26.68
CA GLU A 102 11.92 11.66 -27.42
C GLU A 102 12.60 10.32 -27.14
N ASP A 103 13.25 9.77 -28.16
CA ASP A 103 14.01 8.52 -28.06
C ASP A 103 15.03 8.57 -26.90
N GLY A 104 15.07 7.52 -26.09
CA GLY A 104 15.90 7.42 -24.89
C GLY A 104 15.31 8.07 -23.62
N LYS A 105 14.17 8.77 -23.69
CA LYS A 105 13.47 9.28 -22.49
C LYS A 105 12.55 8.21 -21.89
N GLU A 106 12.56 8.12 -20.58
CA GLU A 106 11.66 7.26 -19.81
C GLU A 106 10.81 8.10 -18.85
N VAL A 107 9.53 7.76 -18.75
CA VAL A 107 8.59 8.38 -17.80
C VAL A 107 7.84 7.27 -17.07
N VAL A 108 7.80 7.35 -15.73
CA VAL A 108 7.00 6.44 -14.91
C VAL A 108 5.54 6.87 -15.01
N GLU A 109 4.73 6.08 -15.70
CA GLU A 109 3.28 6.30 -15.82
C GLU A 109 2.55 5.76 -14.60
N GLN A 110 2.96 4.60 -14.09
CA GLN A 110 2.40 3.96 -12.91
C GLN A 110 3.51 3.45 -12.00
N SER A 111 3.46 3.85 -10.74
CA SER A 111 4.37 3.31 -9.72
C SER A 111 4.00 1.86 -9.38
N GLY A 112 5.02 1.01 -9.21
CA GLY A 112 4.84 -0.35 -8.73
C GLY A 112 4.76 -0.39 -7.21
N TYR A 113 3.96 -1.33 -6.69
CA TYR A 113 3.88 -1.62 -5.26
C TYR A 113 3.88 -3.12 -5.04
N ASN A 114 4.60 -3.57 -4.02
CA ASN A 114 4.58 -4.98 -3.65
C ASN A 114 3.21 -5.37 -3.11
N GLY A 115 2.76 -6.54 -3.49
CA GLY A 115 1.69 -7.25 -2.82
C GLY A 115 2.20 -7.93 -1.55
N CYS A 116 1.29 -8.56 -0.81
CA CYS A 116 1.67 -9.35 0.36
C CYS A 116 0.63 -10.42 0.68
N THR A 117 1.03 -11.39 1.49
CA THR A 117 0.12 -12.24 2.24
C THR A 117 0.11 -11.82 3.71
N SER A 118 -1.03 -11.93 4.37
CA SER A 118 -1.18 -11.51 5.76
C SER A 118 -2.14 -12.40 6.54
N GLU A 119 -2.03 -12.34 7.85
CA GLU A 119 -2.98 -12.91 8.81
C GLU A 119 -3.45 -11.84 9.77
N ALA A 120 -4.74 -11.86 10.11
CA ALA A 120 -5.30 -11.02 11.15
C ALA A 120 -5.95 -11.88 12.23
N TYR A 121 -5.75 -11.48 13.50
CA TYR A 121 -6.31 -12.18 14.66
C TYR A 121 -7.09 -11.20 15.54
N ARG A 122 -8.18 -11.68 16.11
CA ARG A 122 -8.87 -11.03 17.21
C ARG A 122 -8.33 -11.59 18.51
N VAL A 123 -7.85 -10.73 19.38
CA VAL A 123 -7.43 -11.04 20.74
C VAL A 123 -8.44 -10.43 21.70
N VAL A 124 -9.06 -11.28 22.51
CA VAL A 124 -10.01 -10.86 23.53
C VAL A 124 -9.36 -11.02 24.90
N LYS A 125 -9.40 -9.95 25.69
CA LYS A 125 -8.86 -9.91 27.05
C LYS A 125 -9.96 -9.70 28.05
N LEU A 126 -9.81 -10.26 29.23
CA LEU A 126 -10.61 -10.00 30.42
C LEU A 126 -9.68 -9.67 31.58
N ASN A 127 -9.84 -8.51 32.20
CA ASN A 127 -8.97 -8.03 33.28
C ASN A 127 -7.46 -8.03 32.90
N GLY A 128 -7.16 -7.73 31.63
CA GLY A 128 -5.79 -7.72 31.11
C GLY A 128 -5.24 -9.10 30.67
N GLU A 129 -5.91 -10.19 30.98
CA GLU A 129 -5.50 -11.54 30.55
C GLU A 129 -6.14 -11.93 29.22
N VAL A 130 -5.34 -12.53 28.32
CA VAL A 130 -5.83 -13.04 27.03
C VAL A 130 -6.65 -14.30 27.28
N ILE A 131 -7.96 -14.22 26.99
CA ILE A 131 -8.88 -15.35 27.11
C ILE A 131 -9.17 -16.03 25.77
N SER A 132 -8.93 -15.33 24.65
CA SER A 132 -9.15 -15.87 23.32
C SER A 132 -8.25 -15.17 22.31
N ARG A 133 -7.71 -15.94 21.36
CA ARG A 133 -7.01 -15.45 20.15
C ARG A 133 -7.51 -16.23 18.96
N THR A 134 -8.30 -15.57 18.10
CA THR A 134 -9.01 -16.22 16.98
C THR A 134 -8.53 -15.64 15.66
N LEU A 135 -8.19 -16.51 14.70
CA LEU A 135 -7.89 -16.10 13.33
C LEU A 135 -9.14 -15.50 12.69
N LEU A 136 -9.01 -14.26 12.19
CA LEU A 136 -10.08 -13.56 11.47
C LEU A 136 -9.98 -13.81 9.97
N SER A 137 -8.78 -13.68 9.41
CA SER A 137 -8.57 -13.83 7.98
C SER A 137 -7.12 -14.20 7.65
N LYS A 138 -6.97 -14.81 6.46
CA LYS A 138 -5.73 -14.92 5.72
C LYS A 138 -5.96 -14.25 4.38
N ASP A 139 -5.26 -13.16 4.14
CA ASP A 139 -5.50 -12.32 2.97
C ASP A 139 -4.29 -12.31 2.04
N THR A 140 -4.58 -12.20 0.75
CA THR A 140 -3.57 -11.94 -0.28
C THR A 140 -3.91 -10.63 -0.96
N TYR A 141 -2.90 -9.78 -1.11
CA TYR A 141 -2.97 -8.52 -1.84
C TYR A 141 -2.05 -8.62 -3.05
N ASP A 142 -2.58 -8.32 -4.22
CA ASP A 142 -1.83 -8.40 -5.47
C ASP A 142 -0.75 -7.31 -5.53
N PRO A 143 0.38 -7.60 -6.20
CA PRO A 143 1.36 -6.57 -6.52
C PRO A 143 0.83 -5.69 -7.67
N MET A 144 1.12 -4.38 -7.60
CA MET A 144 0.80 -3.45 -8.69
C MET A 144 1.99 -3.30 -9.62
N THR A 145 1.82 -3.64 -10.90
CA THR A 145 2.88 -3.53 -11.91
C THR A 145 3.33 -2.08 -12.08
N ARG A 146 4.65 -1.86 -12.11
CA ARG A 146 5.23 -0.58 -12.52
C ARG A 146 5.18 -0.46 -14.05
N ILE A 147 4.68 0.67 -14.56
CA ILE A 147 4.64 0.95 -15.99
C ILE A 147 5.56 2.13 -16.30
N ILE A 148 6.50 1.91 -17.22
CA ILE A 148 7.46 2.91 -17.70
C ILE A 148 7.21 3.12 -19.18
N LYS A 149 6.89 4.36 -19.58
CA LYS A 149 6.82 4.79 -20.97
C LYS A 149 8.23 5.08 -21.49
N ARG A 150 8.59 4.46 -22.62
CA ARG A 150 9.86 4.69 -23.34
C ARG A 150 9.61 5.47 -24.61
N GLY A 151 10.30 6.59 -24.75
CA GLY A 151 10.24 7.44 -25.92
C GLY A 151 10.74 6.72 -27.17
N THR A 152 10.03 6.94 -28.28
CA THR A 152 10.41 6.43 -29.63
C THR A 152 10.44 7.53 -30.67
N LYS A 153 10.19 8.80 -30.28
CA LYS A 153 10.21 9.93 -31.20
C LYS A 153 11.64 10.26 -31.60
N LYS A 154 12.02 9.96 -32.84
CA LYS A 154 13.32 10.36 -33.39
C LYS A 154 13.43 11.88 -33.42
N VAL A 155 14.43 12.43 -32.75
CA VAL A 155 14.79 13.84 -32.87
C VAL A 155 15.44 13.99 -34.27
N GLN A 156 14.76 14.66 -35.21
CA GLN A 156 15.39 15.10 -36.43
C GLN A 156 16.38 16.20 -36.08
N ASN A 157 17.67 15.84 -35.99
CA ASN A 157 18.73 16.85 -35.99
C ASN A 157 18.73 17.55 -37.37
N THR A 158 18.06 18.67 -37.47
CA THR A 158 18.26 19.64 -38.52
C THR A 158 19.69 20.17 -38.33
N LYS A 159 20.68 19.52 -38.97
CA LYS A 159 21.99 20.14 -39.11
C LYS A 159 21.80 21.35 -40.00
N GLU A 160 21.73 22.52 -39.41
CA GLU A 160 22.06 23.76 -40.14
C GLU A 160 23.52 23.64 -40.55
N THR A 161 23.70 23.52 -41.88
CA THR A 161 24.96 23.59 -42.55
C THR A 161 25.43 25.03 -42.51
N SER A 162 26.23 25.39 -41.52
CA SER A 162 27.14 26.53 -41.64
C SER A 162 28.54 26.01 -41.84
N ASN A 163 28.96 26.02 -43.12
CA ASN A 163 30.36 26.01 -43.48
C ASN A 163 31.05 27.19 -42.84
N ASP A 164 32.10 26.97 -42.05
CA ASP A 164 33.37 27.62 -42.28
C ASP A 164 34.48 27.10 -41.33
N ASN A 165 35.52 26.62 -42.03
CA ASN A 165 36.94 26.71 -41.71
C ASN A 165 37.57 26.06 -40.46
N LYS A 166 38.13 24.88 -40.69
CA LYS A 166 39.59 24.63 -40.75
C LYS A 166 40.42 24.69 -39.47
N LYS A 167 40.96 23.50 -39.17
CA LYS A 167 42.35 23.25 -38.76
C LYS A 167 42.68 22.95 -37.31
N LEU A 168 43.23 21.73 -37.12
CA LEU A 168 44.16 21.24 -36.09
C LEU A 168 43.59 21.07 -34.64
N GLU A 169 43.70 19.97 -33.97
CA GLU A 169 44.80 19.00 -33.77
C GLU A 169 44.29 17.68 -33.19
N LYS A 170 45.00 16.63 -33.52
CA LYS A 170 44.97 15.28 -32.99
C LYS A 170 45.38 15.24 -31.52
N GLU A 171 44.92 14.18 -30.86
CA GLU A 171 45.40 13.54 -29.64
C GLU A 171 44.65 13.83 -28.37
N LYS A 172 43.78 12.90 -27.97
CA LYS A 172 43.89 12.01 -26.81
C LYS A 172 42.65 11.16 -26.66
N GLU A 173 42.71 9.99 -27.21
CA GLU A 173 41.91 8.85 -26.79
C GLU A 173 42.46 8.29 -25.47
N THR A 174 41.53 7.68 -24.75
CA THR A 174 41.72 6.69 -23.67
C THR A 174 41.72 7.22 -22.27
N LYS A 175 40.60 6.96 -21.63
CA LYS A 175 40.32 6.62 -20.23
C LYS A 175 39.19 7.46 -19.66
N GLU A 176 37.97 6.92 -19.75
CA GLU A 176 36.93 7.08 -18.71
C GLU A 176 35.67 6.30 -19.12
N ASN A 177 35.71 5.01 -18.90
CA ASN A 177 34.51 4.20 -19.05
C ASN A 177 34.54 3.03 -18.05
N THR A 178 34.51 3.34 -16.72
CA THR A 178 34.37 2.32 -15.67
C THR A 178 33.80 2.84 -14.35
N ASN A 179 33.14 3.99 -14.30
CA ASN A 179 32.67 4.53 -13.02
C ASN A 179 31.20 4.91 -12.94
N THR A 180 30.39 4.62 -13.98
CA THR A 180 28.98 5.04 -14.00
C THR A 180 28.01 3.95 -13.51
N GLU A 181 28.38 2.67 -13.58
CA GLU A 181 27.48 1.58 -13.15
C GLU A 181 27.46 1.32 -11.62
N LYS A 182 28.50 1.71 -10.89
CA LYS A 182 28.54 1.53 -9.42
C LYS A 182 27.80 2.60 -8.64
N ARG A 183 27.46 3.75 -9.23
CA ARG A 183 26.74 4.84 -8.54
C ARG A 183 25.22 4.71 -8.59
N ALA A 184 24.66 4.06 -9.60
CA ALA A 184 23.21 3.90 -9.75
C ALA A 184 22.61 2.90 -8.73
N ASN A 185 23.32 1.83 -8.39
CA ASN A 185 22.82 0.84 -7.43
C ASN A 185 22.84 1.30 -5.97
N THR A 186 23.75 2.21 -5.59
CA THR A 186 23.88 2.68 -4.21
C THR A 186 22.82 3.73 -3.84
N THR A 187 22.26 4.43 -4.83
CA THR A 187 21.22 5.46 -4.60
C THR A 187 19.84 4.81 -4.47
N ALA A 188 19.53 3.78 -5.25
CA ALA A 188 18.27 3.04 -5.19
C ALA A 188 18.08 2.30 -3.86
N GLU A 189 19.15 1.68 -3.31
CA GLU A 189 19.09 1.00 -2.02
C GLU A 189 18.94 1.97 -0.84
N LYS A 190 19.46 3.19 -0.94
CA LYS A 190 19.31 4.23 0.09
C LYS A 190 17.90 4.84 0.11
N GLU A 191 17.24 4.99 -1.03
CA GLU A 191 15.87 5.50 -1.11
C GLU A 191 14.84 4.48 -0.60
N VAL A 192 15.03 3.18 -0.87
CA VAL A 192 14.15 2.13 -0.35
C VAL A 192 14.23 2.03 1.17
N ASN A 193 15.42 2.17 1.76
CA ASN A 193 15.59 2.16 3.21
C ASN A 193 15.04 3.43 3.88
N ALA A 194 15.16 4.61 3.26
CA ALA A 194 14.61 5.86 3.80
C ALA A 194 13.08 5.87 3.86
N VAL A 195 12.40 5.29 2.85
CA VAL A 195 10.93 5.18 2.84
C VAL A 195 10.44 4.20 3.91
N SER A 196 11.15 3.10 4.16
CA SER A 196 10.77 2.12 5.18
C SER A 196 10.97 2.67 6.61
N GLU A 197 11.98 3.51 6.85
CA GLU A 197 12.24 4.13 8.15
C GLU A 197 11.28 5.29 8.45
N ASP A 198 10.88 6.09 7.47
CA ASP A 198 9.88 7.15 7.64
C ASP A 198 8.50 6.58 7.93
N TRP A 199 8.16 5.44 7.33
CA TRP A 199 6.93 4.71 7.61
C TRP A 199 6.89 4.19 9.06
N ALA A 200 7.99 3.60 9.54
CA ALA A 200 8.11 3.09 10.91
C ALA A 200 8.06 4.20 11.97
N LYS A 201 8.57 5.40 11.67
CA LYS A 201 8.53 6.57 12.57
C LYS A 201 7.13 7.17 12.70
N ARG A 202 6.33 7.20 11.62
CA ARG A 202 4.95 7.72 11.65
C ARG A 202 4.00 6.87 12.52
N PHE A 203 4.25 5.58 12.65
CA PHE A 203 3.43 4.70 13.50
C PHE A 203 3.82 4.71 14.97
N LYS A 204 5.05 5.14 15.34
CA LYS A 204 5.44 5.28 16.75
C LYS A 204 4.88 6.53 17.42
N ASN A 205 4.59 7.60 16.68
CA ASN A 205 4.12 8.88 17.22
C ASN A 205 2.60 8.98 17.39
N ASN A 206 1.82 7.93 17.10
CA ASN A 206 0.37 7.90 17.33
C ASN A 206 -0.03 7.08 18.57
N LYS A 207 0.88 6.94 19.55
CA LYS A 207 0.62 6.26 20.84
C LYS A 207 0.66 7.21 22.04
N GLU A 208 0.30 8.50 21.86
CA GLU A 208 -0.05 9.41 22.94
C GLU A 208 -1.49 9.90 22.80
#